data_6c3b1ccf6c93db014d7b2aed034b66e7
#
_entry.id   6c3b1ccf6c93db014d7b2aed034b66e7
#
_cell.length_a   1.000
_cell.length_b   1.000
_cell.length_c   1.000
_cell.angle_alpha   90.00
_cell.angle_beta   90.00
_cell.angle_gamma   90.00
#
_symmetry.space_group_name_H-M   'P 1'
#
loop_
_entity.id
_entity.type
_entity.pdbx_description
1 polymer ?
#
loop_
_entity_poly.entity_id
_entity_poly.type
_entity_poly.pdbx_seq_one_letter_code
_entity_poly.pdbx_strand_id
1 'polypeptide(L)'
;YVGTRARQLRDLMNRWLTLERAYYFCRACGQGWLPLDSQLGLTGAQVTPALHEVAVTCGSVMPPAEAAELLSLVAGVELSPKSIERHTKAAGSAGDRALDERAQAVQADTQPEAPSAAPTLRPYTIQLDGSMLRMRDGTFREVKVACLFDAHDLVEVQEGRRELLHKHYEAHLGRPERLGQLAYAAACAYGVAADGANALSQGDGAPWVWNLVQEHWPAALEVLDFYHLSEHLHACAQAVWGVGSEQARHWAREVGE
;
A
#
# COMPACT_ATOMS: atom_id res chain seq x y z
N TYR A 1 -0.17 42.70 3.23
CA TYR A 1 0.38 42.43 4.56
C TYR A 1 -0.47 43.11 5.63
N VAL A 2 -0.80 42.35 6.66
CA VAL A 2 -1.66 42.85 7.75
C VAL A 2 -0.87 42.93 9.08
N GLY A 3 0.13 42.09 9.24
CA GLY A 3 0.94 42.01 10.46
C GLY A 3 1.57 40.64 10.64
N THR A 4 2.11 40.39 11.83
CA THR A 4 2.75 39.13 12.21
C THR A 4 1.82 38.31 13.12
N ARG A 5 1.87 37.01 13.00
CA ARG A 5 1.14 36.07 13.88
C ARG A 5 2.10 35.00 14.39
N ALA A 6 2.19 34.87 15.70
CA ALA A 6 2.97 33.82 16.35
C ALA A 6 2.24 32.46 16.29
N ARG A 7 3.03 31.40 16.17
CA ARG A 7 2.56 30.00 16.29
C ARG A 7 3.54 29.23 17.17
N GLN A 8 3.00 28.47 18.10
CA GLN A 8 3.78 27.55 18.93
C GLN A 8 3.84 26.20 18.25
N LEU A 9 5.06 25.65 18.11
CA LEU A 9 5.30 24.31 17.56
C LEU A 9 6.15 23.51 18.54
N ARG A 10 5.80 22.26 18.78
CA ARG A 10 6.62 21.31 19.55
C ARG A 10 7.60 20.61 18.59
N ASP A 11 8.86 20.54 18.96
CA ASP A 11 9.91 19.86 18.20
C ASP A 11 10.20 18.43 18.72
N LEU A 12 11.10 17.72 18.02
CA LEU A 12 11.55 16.38 18.40
C LEU A 12 12.30 16.29 19.73
N MET A 13 12.76 17.42 20.27
CA MET A 13 13.42 17.52 21.58
C MET A 13 12.43 17.93 22.68
N ASN A 14 11.13 17.82 22.42
CA ASN A 14 10.04 18.20 23.30
C ASN A 14 10.02 19.69 23.68
N ARG A 15 10.70 20.57 22.92
CA ARG A 15 10.76 22.02 23.17
C ARG A 15 9.65 22.72 22.39
N TRP A 16 9.20 23.86 22.96
CA TRP A 16 8.28 24.75 22.29
C TRP A 16 9.05 25.83 21.53
N LEU A 17 8.83 25.86 20.23
CA LEU A 17 9.39 26.87 19.31
C LEU A 17 8.29 27.89 18.98
N THR A 18 8.63 29.18 19.07
CA THR A 18 7.75 30.25 18.62
C THR A 18 8.15 30.67 17.20
N LEU A 19 7.23 30.49 16.26
CA LEU A 19 7.42 30.89 14.85
C LEU A 19 6.60 32.16 14.57
N GLU A 20 7.29 33.27 14.26
CA GLU A 20 6.67 34.51 13.81
C GLU A 20 6.41 34.46 12.30
N ARG A 21 5.17 34.69 11.88
CA ARG A 21 4.75 34.52 10.48
C ARG A 21 4.06 35.75 9.96
N ALA A 22 4.47 36.22 8.78
CA ALA A 22 3.79 37.30 8.08
C ALA A 22 2.38 36.84 7.66
N TYR A 23 1.37 37.60 8.02
CA TYR A 23 -0.02 37.35 7.68
C TYR A 23 -0.49 38.31 6.59
N TYR A 24 -1.06 37.76 5.55
CA TYR A 24 -1.65 38.49 4.43
C TYR A 24 -3.16 38.25 4.40
N PHE A 25 -3.92 39.28 4.05
CA PHE A 25 -5.36 39.20 3.91
C PHE A 25 -5.80 39.89 2.63
N CYS A 26 -6.58 39.17 1.81
CA CYS A 26 -7.16 39.70 0.60
C CYS A 26 -8.53 40.31 0.88
N ARG A 27 -8.71 41.63 0.70
CA ARG A 27 -10.00 42.29 0.91
C ARG A 27 -11.04 41.92 -0.17
N ALA A 28 -10.59 41.54 -1.37
CA ALA A 28 -11.50 41.19 -2.47
C ALA A 28 -12.16 39.82 -2.30
N CYS A 29 -11.41 38.81 -1.85
CA CYS A 29 -11.94 37.45 -1.65
C CYS A 29 -12.17 37.08 -0.17
N GLY A 30 -11.81 37.94 0.79
CA GLY A 30 -11.97 37.68 2.22
C GLY A 30 -11.06 36.60 2.79
N GLN A 31 -10.05 36.16 2.05
CA GLN A 31 -9.14 35.08 2.50
C GLN A 31 -7.87 35.62 3.14
N GLY A 32 -7.44 34.92 4.20
CA GLY A 32 -6.16 35.15 4.84
C GLY A 32 -5.16 34.07 4.51
N TRP A 33 -3.88 34.46 4.43
CA TRP A 33 -2.80 33.56 4.04
C TRP A 33 -1.54 33.79 4.86
N LEU A 34 -0.85 32.70 5.19
CA LEU A 34 0.41 32.62 5.92
C LEU A 34 1.44 31.87 5.06
N PRO A 35 2.19 32.57 4.19
CA PRO A 35 3.10 31.93 3.22
C PRO A 35 4.10 30.97 3.87
N LEU A 36 4.63 31.31 5.03
CA LEU A 36 5.61 30.52 5.73
C LEU A 36 5.06 29.14 6.16
N ASP A 37 3.76 29.04 6.47
CA ASP A 37 3.14 27.76 6.80
C ASP A 37 3.18 26.81 5.60
N SER A 38 2.91 27.31 4.41
CA SER A 38 2.97 26.53 3.17
C SER A 38 4.40 26.14 2.80
N GLN A 39 5.36 27.04 2.94
CA GLN A 39 6.77 26.78 2.64
C GLN A 39 7.39 25.74 3.59
N LEU A 40 6.98 25.75 4.85
CA LEU A 40 7.47 24.82 5.86
C LEU A 40 6.63 23.54 5.98
N GLY A 41 5.60 23.35 5.13
CA GLY A 41 4.71 22.19 5.21
C GLY A 41 3.96 22.08 6.55
N LEU A 42 3.67 23.20 7.20
CA LEU A 42 2.97 23.21 8.49
C LEU A 42 1.48 22.91 8.28
N THR A 43 1.09 21.72 8.62
CA THR A 43 -0.32 21.34 8.75
C THR A 43 -0.96 22.07 9.95
N GLY A 44 -2.27 21.94 10.13
CA GLY A 44 -2.97 22.58 11.26
C GLY A 44 -2.51 22.20 12.67
N ALA A 45 -1.55 21.27 12.80
CA ALA A 45 -1.04 20.77 14.07
C ALA A 45 0.03 21.68 14.72
N GLN A 46 0.19 21.55 16.04
CA GLN A 46 1.18 22.30 16.83
C GLN A 46 2.49 21.50 17.00
N VAL A 47 2.93 20.83 15.92
CA VAL A 47 4.19 20.08 15.89
C VAL A 47 5.00 20.50 14.67
N THR A 48 6.33 20.37 14.77
CA THR A 48 7.21 20.57 13.62
C THR A 48 7.00 19.46 12.59
N PRO A 49 7.34 19.66 11.30
CA PRO A 49 7.26 18.61 10.29
C PRO A 49 8.00 17.33 10.68
N ALA A 50 9.20 17.45 11.25
CA ALA A 50 9.98 16.30 11.70
C ALA A 50 9.27 15.51 12.82
N LEU A 51 8.68 16.19 13.81
CA LEU A 51 7.90 15.50 14.86
C LEU A 51 6.60 14.90 14.27
N HIS A 52 5.98 15.57 13.30
CA HIS A 52 4.81 15.04 12.60
C HIS A 52 5.15 13.72 11.88
N GLU A 53 6.25 13.69 11.12
CA GLU A 53 6.72 12.50 10.39
C GLU A 53 6.96 11.32 11.33
N VAL A 54 7.70 11.54 12.44
CA VAL A 54 7.96 10.48 13.43
C VAL A 54 6.67 9.99 14.09
N ALA A 55 5.76 10.90 14.45
CA ALA A 55 4.47 10.53 15.05
C ALA A 55 3.60 9.71 14.08
N VAL A 56 3.57 10.07 12.78
CA VAL A 56 2.87 9.33 11.74
C VAL A 56 3.49 7.95 11.53
N THR A 57 4.82 7.87 11.44
CA THR A 57 5.54 6.61 11.25
C THR A 57 5.25 5.64 12.41
N CYS A 58 5.37 6.09 13.66
CA CYS A 58 5.03 5.26 14.81
C CYS A 58 3.56 4.83 14.79
N GLY A 59 2.64 5.77 14.54
CA GLY A 59 1.21 5.48 14.52
C GLY A 59 0.73 4.64 13.33
N SER A 60 1.56 4.47 12.29
CA SER A 60 1.26 3.60 11.15
C SER A 60 1.60 2.13 11.42
N VAL A 61 2.55 1.85 12.34
CA VAL A 61 3.05 0.50 12.61
C VAL A 61 2.61 -0.07 13.95
N MET A 62 2.06 0.77 14.85
CA MET A 62 1.61 0.35 16.18
C MET A 62 0.38 1.13 16.66
N PRO A 63 -0.36 0.62 17.66
CA PRO A 63 -1.49 1.34 18.28
C PRO A 63 -1.07 2.71 18.81
N PRO A 64 -1.92 3.75 18.71
CA PRO A 64 -1.57 5.12 19.12
C PRO A 64 -1.13 5.26 20.58
N ALA A 65 -1.62 4.39 21.49
CA ALA A 65 -1.20 4.40 22.89
C ALA A 65 0.25 3.92 23.04
N GLU A 66 0.62 2.83 22.38
CA GLU A 66 1.98 2.29 22.35
C GLU A 66 2.95 3.26 21.67
N ALA A 67 2.53 3.90 20.58
CA ALA A 67 3.30 4.92 19.89
C ALA A 67 3.57 6.14 20.79
N ALA A 68 2.61 6.57 21.60
CA ALA A 68 2.79 7.66 22.55
C ALA A 68 3.80 7.29 23.64
N GLU A 69 3.70 6.08 24.19
CA GLU A 69 4.62 5.56 25.20
C GLU A 69 6.05 5.43 24.63
N LEU A 70 6.20 4.88 23.43
CA LEU A 70 7.49 4.76 22.75
C LEU A 70 8.15 6.12 22.55
N LEU A 71 7.41 7.12 22.05
CA LEU A 71 7.93 8.48 21.83
C LEU A 71 8.35 9.16 23.14
N SER A 72 7.59 8.95 24.21
CA SER A 72 7.95 9.45 25.53
C SER A 72 9.24 8.80 26.04
N LEU A 73 9.34 7.47 25.91
CA LEU A 73 10.49 6.70 26.39
C LEU A 73 11.77 6.99 25.62
N VAL A 74 11.70 7.03 24.28
CA VAL A 74 12.90 7.10 23.41
C VAL A 74 13.34 8.54 23.16
N ALA A 75 12.38 9.46 23.00
CA ALA A 75 12.65 10.85 22.61
C ALA A 75 12.24 11.89 23.67
N GLY A 76 11.64 11.46 24.78
CA GLY A 76 11.10 12.37 25.80
C GLY A 76 9.96 13.25 25.29
N VAL A 77 9.30 12.86 24.18
CA VAL A 77 8.25 13.65 23.55
C VAL A 77 6.88 13.24 24.04
N GLU A 78 6.18 14.18 24.66
CA GLU A 78 4.84 13.98 25.21
C GLU A 78 3.75 14.30 24.17
N LEU A 79 3.29 13.30 23.43
CA LEU A 79 2.12 13.38 22.56
C LEU A 79 1.00 12.48 23.08
N SER A 80 -0.23 12.98 23.08
CA SER A 80 -1.36 12.13 23.46
C SER A 80 -1.66 11.08 22.37
N PRO A 81 -2.16 9.88 22.74
CA PRO A 81 -2.59 8.87 21.75
C PRO A 81 -3.56 9.44 20.71
N LYS A 82 -4.49 10.29 21.14
CA LYS A 82 -5.45 10.97 20.24
C LYS A 82 -4.77 11.92 19.25
N SER A 83 -3.66 12.58 19.68
CA SER A 83 -2.88 13.43 18.78
C SER A 83 -2.19 12.59 17.70
N ILE A 84 -1.56 11.48 18.08
CA ILE A 84 -0.91 10.56 17.14
C ILE A 84 -1.95 9.98 16.16
N GLU A 85 -3.08 9.48 16.66
CA GLU A 85 -4.18 8.98 15.82
C GLU A 85 -4.63 10.03 14.79
N ARG A 86 -4.79 11.28 15.22
CA ARG A 86 -5.21 12.37 14.32
C ARG A 86 -4.16 12.65 13.24
N HIS A 87 -2.87 12.67 13.60
CA HIS A 87 -1.78 12.87 12.66
C HIS A 87 -1.70 11.74 11.63
N THR A 88 -1.77 10.49 12.11
CA THR A 88 -1.72 9.29 11.25
C THR A 88 -2.91 9.25 10.28
N LYS A 89 -4.13 9.50 10.77
CA LYS A 89 -5.33 9.55 9.91
C LYS A 89 -5.26 10.68 8.87
N ALA A 90 -4.77 11.85 9.25
CA ALA A 90 -4.63 12.97 8.32
C ALA A 90 -3.61 12.67 7.22
N ALA A 91 -2.47 12.07 7.58
CA ALA A 91 -1.45 11.64 6.64
C ALA A 91 -1.96 10.52 5.72
N GLY A 92 -2.65 9.52 6.27
CA GLY A 92 -3.29 8.45 5.48
C GLY A 92 -4.29 9.01 4.46
N SER A 93 -5.17 9.93 4.88
CA SER A 93 -6.13 10.55 3.95
C SER A 93 -5.45 11.43 2.88
N ALA A 94 -4.30 12.02 3.17
CA ALA A 94 -3.51 12.74 2.17
C ALA A 94 -2.85 11.76 1.18
N GLY A 95 -2.33 10.64 1.69
CA GLY A 95 -1.79 9.55 0.87
C GLY A 95 -2.84 8.96 -0.08
N ASP A 96 -4.04 8.65 0.42
CA ASP A 96 -5.15 8.14 -0.40
C ASP A 96 -5.48 9.09 -1.56
N ARG A 97 -5.55 10.41 -1.30
CA ARG A 97 -5.78 11.39 -2.38
C ARG A 97 -4.67 11.40 -3.40
N ALA A 98 -3.40 11.34 -2.98
CA ALA A 98 -2.27 11.32 -3.90
C ALA A 98 -2.26 10.04 -4.76
N LEU A 99 -2.65 8.90 -4.19
CA LEU A 99 -2.82 7.65 -4.93
C LEU A 99 -3.98 7.76 -5.93
N ASP A 100 -5.10 8.39 -5.55
CA ASP A 100 -6.23 8.64 -6.46
C ASP A 100 -5.81 9.51 -7.65
N GLU A 101 -5.12 10.63 -7.38
CA GLU A 101 -4.64 11.54 -8.41
C GLU A 101 -3.68 10.81 -9.37
N ARG A 102 -2.77 9.99 -8.83
CA ARG A 102 -1.84 9.18 -9.63
C ARG A 102 -2.59 8.17 -10.51
N ALA A 103 -3.55 7.44 -9.94
CA ALA A 103 -4.33 6.45 -10.69
C ALA A 103 -5.13 7.11 -11.81
N GLN A 104 -5.74 8.27 -11.55
CA GLN A 104 -6.47 9.04 -12.57
C GLN A 104 -5.55 9.57 -13.67
N ALA A 105 -4.37 10.08 -13.32
CA ALA A 105 -3.39 10.57 -14.29
C ALA A 105 -2.92 9.46 -15.24
N VAL A 106 -2.62 8.28 -14.72
CA VAL A 106 -2.19 7.13 -15.53
C VAL A 106 -3.33 6.68 -16.46
N GLN A 107 -4.58 6.62 -15.97
CA GLN A 107 -5.72 6.26 -16.82
C GLN A 107 -5.99 7.29 -17.93
N ALA A 108 -5.73 8.57 -17.68
CA ALA A 108 -5.91 9.62 -18.68
C ALA A 108 -4.81 9.64 -19.76
N ASP A 109 -3.60 9.18 -19.42
CA ASP A 109 -2.42 9.20 -20.30
C ASP A 109 -2.25 7.91 -21.11
N THR A 110 -2.98 6.86 -20.77
CA THR A 110 -2.93 5.56 -21.48
C THR A 110 -3.70 5.63 -22.80
N GLN A 111 -3.07 6.17 -23.85
CA GLN A 111 -3.27 5.62 -25.18
C GLN A 111 -2.40 4.36 -25.24
N PRO A 112 -2.96 3.16 -25.49
CA PRO A 112 -2.15 1.97 -25.67
C PRO A 112 -1.29 2.19 -26.91
N GLU A 113 -0.01 2.47 -26.73
CA GLU A 113 0.95 2.23 -27.82
C GLU A 113 0.83 0.76 -28.18
N ALA A 114 0.65 0.50 -29.47
CA ALA A 114 0.58 -0.85 -30.00
C ALA A 114 1.82 -1.63 -29.51
N PRO A 115 1.67 -2.83 -28.96
CA PRO A 115 2.78 -3.55 -28.35
C PRO A 115 3.90 -3.71 -29.36
N SER A 116 5.04 -3.11 -29.06
CA SER A 116 6.31 -3.47 -29.68
C SER A 116 6.51 -4.96 -29.42
N ALA A 117 6.89 -5.73 -30.42
CA ALA A 117 7.02 -7.17 -30.44
C ALA A 117 7.09 -7.85 -29.05
N ALA A 118 6.20 -8.81 -28.78
CA ALA A 118 6.05 -9.43 -27.48
C ALA A 118 7.40 -9.70 -26.80
N PRO A 119 7.65 -9.15 -25.62
CA PRO A 119 8.93 -9.32 -24.94
C PRO A 119 9.13 -10.82 -24.64
N THR A 120 10.30 -11.32 -24.96
CA THR A 120 10.69 -12.71 -24.70
C THR A 120 10.91 -12.99 -23.23
N LEU A 121 11.07 -11.95 -22.40
CA LEU A 121 11.23 -12.02 -20.95
C LEU A 121 10.06 -11.36 -20.24
N ARG A 122 9.57 -12.01 -19.18
CA ARG A 122 8.52 -11.49 -18.29
C ARG A 122 9.10 -11.31 -16.87
N PRO A 123 9.91 -10.27 -16.65
CA PRO A 123 10.60 -10.10 -15.39
C PRO A 123 9.66 -9.66 -14.25
N TYR A 124 8.52 -9.05 -14.58
CA TYR A 124 7.63 -8.51 -13.56
C TYR A 124 6.60 -9.53 -13.12
N THR A 125 6.27 -9.49 -11.84
CA THR A 125 5.19 -10.31 -11.26
C THR A 125 4.18 -9.39 -10.58
N ILE A 126 2.91 -9.67 -10.84
CA ILE A 126 1.74 -9.02 -10.25
C ILE A 126 1.01 -10.10 -9.46
N GLN A 127 1.15 -10.09 -8.13
CA GLN A 127 0.39 -11.00 -7.27
C GLN A 127 -0.84 -10.29 -6.73
N LEU A 128 -1.99 -10.96 -6.81
CA LEU A 128 -3.27 -10.47 -6.29
C LEU A 128 -3.83 -11.48 -5.30
N ASP A 129 -4.19 -11.01 -4.10
CA ASP A 129 -4.70 -11.85 -3.03
C ASP A 129 -5.69 -11.09 -2.15
N GLY A 130 -6.57 -11.83 -1.45
CA GLY A 130 -7.54 -11.30 -0.52
C GLY A 130 -7.38 -11.87 0.89
N SER A 131 -7.46 -11.02 1.91
CA SER A 131 -7.40 -11.47 3.30
C SER A 131 -8.53 -10.90 4.12
N MET A 132 -9.13 -11.74 4.98
CA MET A 132 -10.23 -11.34 5.86
C MET A 132 -9.73 -10.65 7.12
N LEU A 133 -10.07 -9.38 7.29
CA LEU A 133 -9.76 -8.60 8.48
C LEU A 133 -10.96 -8.48 9.42
N ARG A 134 -10.73 -8.74 10.70
CA ARG A 134 -11.73 -8.48 11.74
C ARG A 134 -11.79 -6.99 12.05
N MET A 135 -12.93 -6.39 11.86
CA MET A 135 -13.20 -4.99 12.15
C MET A 135 -13.50 -4.76 13.64
N ARG A 136 -13.41 -3.50 14.08
CA ARG A 136 -13.70 -3.13 15.48
C ARG A 136 -15.15 -3.42 15.93
N ASP A 137 -16.09 -3.41 14.98
CA ASP A 137 -17.50 -3.76 15.20
C ASP A 137 -17.76 -5.27 15.25
N GLY A 138 -16.70 -6.08 15.14
CA GLY A 138 -16.76 -7.54 15.14
C GLY A 138 -17.08 -8.17 13.78
N THR A 139 -17.39 -7.37 12.76
CA THR A 139 -17.58 -7.88 11.39
C THR A 139 -16.24 -8.25 10.75
N PHE A 140 -16.30 -9.04 9.69
CA PHE A 140 -15.15 -9.34 8.85
C PHE A 140 -15.30 -8.65 7.50
N ARG A 141 -14.21 -8.05 7.03
CA ARG A 141 -14.13 -7.46 5.69
C ARG A 141 -12.87 -7.94 5.00
N GLU A 142 -12.98 -8.14 3.70
CA GLU A 142 -11.86 -8.53 2.87
C GLU A 142 -11.05 -7.29 2.49
N VAL A 143 -9.75 -7.31 2.85
CA VAL A 143 -8.75 -6.42 2.26
C VAL A 143 -8.16 -7.13 1.05
N LYS A 144 -8.10 -6.43 -0.06
CA LYS A 144 -7.46 -6.89 -1.28
C LYS A 144 -6.09 -6.28 -1.39
N VAL A 145 -5.12 -7.08 -1.81
CA VAL A 145 -3.70 -6.71 -1.85
C VAL A 145 -3.15 -7.05 -3.22
N ALA A 146 -2.37 -6.13 -3.77
CA ALA A 146 -1.48 -6.37 -4.90
C ALA A 146 -0.03 -6.28 -4.43
N CYS A 147 0.81 -7.23 -4.85
CA CYS A 147 2.25 -7.19 -4.66
C CYS A 147 2.92 -7.19 -6.02
N LEU A 148 3.77 -6.21 -6.27
CA LEU A 148 4.50 -6.02 -7.52
C LEU A 148 5.99 -6.19 -7.26
N PHE A 149 6.68 -6.95 -8.11
CA PHE A 149 8.12 -7.10 -8.02
C PHE A 149 8.77 -7.48 -9.35
N ASP A 150 10.06 -7.23 -9.46
CA ASP A 150 10.90 -7.70 -10.55
C ASP A 150 11.58 -9.03 -10.12
N ALA A 151 11.54 -10.04 -10.97
CA ALA A 151 12.18 -11.32 -10.71
C ALA A 151 13.71 -11.20 -10.53
N HIS A 152 14.33 -10.14 -11.09
CA HIS A 152 15.76 -9.85 -10.88
C HIS A 152 16.08 -9.41 -9.44
N ASP A 153 15.10 -8.95 -8.68
CA ASP A 153 15.25 -8.64 -7.25
C ASP A 153 15.25 -9.87 -6.36
N LEU A 154 15.04 -11.07 -6.93
CA LEU A 154 15.15 -12.34 -6.22
C LEU A 154 16.62 -12.76 -6.13
N VAL A 155 17.25 -12.48 -5.01
CA VAL A 155 18.67 -12.74 -4.77
C VAL A 155 18.89 -13.89 -3.81
N GLU A 156 19.97 -14.62 -4.00
CA GLU A 156 20.39 -15.64 -3.05
C GLU A 156 21.18 -14.99 -1.91
N VAL A 157 20.59 -14.97 -0.71
CA VAL A 157 21.18 -14.37 0.50
C VAL A 157 22.02 -15.38 1.29
N GLN A 158 21.74 -16.67 1.13
CA GLN A 158 22.50 -17.79 1.67
C GLN A 158 22.34 -18.97 0.71
N GLU A 159 23.22 -19.98 0.80
CA GLU A 159 23.13 -21.19 -0.02
C GLU A 159 21.74 -21.84 0.11
N GLY A 160 21.04 -21.91 -1.01
CA GLY A 160 19.66 -22.44 -1.09
C GLY A 160 18.56 -21.54 -0.53
N ARG A 161 18.88 -20.33 -0.03
CA ARG A 161 17.89 -19.36 0.47
C ARG A 161 17.87 -18.12 -0.42
N ARG A 162 16.74 -17.89 -1.07
CA ARG A 162 16.48 -16.70 -1.87
C ARG A 162 15.54 -15.75 -1.16
N GLU A 163 15.79 -14.46 -1.28
CA GLU A 163 14.92 -13.39 -0.78
C GLU A 163 14.65 -12.38 -1.87
N LEU A 164 13.42 -11.88 -1.88
CA LEU A 164 12.98 -10.83 -2.76
C LEU A 164 13.21 -9.48 -2.06
N LEU A 165 14.17 -8.69 -2.56
CA LEU A 165 14.64 -7.47 -1.89
C LEU A 165 13.66 -6.30 -2.02
N HIS A 166 13.08 -6.10 -3.22
CA HIS A 166 12.18 -5.00 -3.48
C HIS A 166 10.79 -5.52 -3.84
N LYS A 167 9.81 -5.03 -3.10
CA LYS A 167 8.39 -5.32 -3.32
C LYS A 167 7.60 -4.04 -3.17
N HIS A 168 6.66 -3.82 -4.07
CA HIS A 168 5.70 -2.75 -3.93
C HIS A 168 4.33 -3.33 -3.60
N TYR A 169 3.64 -2.74 -2.64
CA TYR A 169 2.32 -3.19 -2.23
C TYR A 169 1.30 -2.10 -2.43
N GLU A 170 0.15 -2.47 -2.98
CA GLU A 170 -1.08 -1.69 -2.92
C GLU A 170 -2.12 -2.50 -2.17
N ALA A 171 -2.95 -1.83 -1.37
CA ALA A 171 -3.99 -2.50 -0.61
C ALA A 171 -5.26 -1.67 -0.58
N HIS A 172 -6.42 -2.33 -0.67
CA HIS A 172 -7.70 -1.65 -0.57
C HIS A 172 -8.71 -2.49 0.22
N LEU A 173 -9.36 -1.83 1.19
CA LEU A 173 -10.48 -2.41 1.93
C LEU A 173 -11.78 -2.04 1.23
N GLY A 174 -12.26 -2.91 0.34
CA GLY A 174 -13.48 -2.62 -0.41
C GLY A 174 -13.58 -3.34 -1.74
N ARG A 175 -14.09 -2.65 -2.75
CA ARG A 175 -14.31 -3.23 -4.08
C ARG A 175 -12.98 -3.48 -4.82
N PRO A 176 -12.87 -4.58 -5.58
CA PRO A 176 -11.65 -4.94 -6.30
C PRO A 176 -11.25 -3.90 -7.36
N GLU A 177 -12.21 -3.22 -7.99
CA GLU A 177 -11.95 -2.24 -9.06
C GLU A 177 -11.01 -1.13 -8.59
N ARG A 178 -11.17 -0.70 -7.33
CA ARG A 178 -10.29 0.33 -6.76
C ARG A 178 -8.85 -0.18 -6.57
N LEU A 179 -8.68 -1.43 -6.10
CA LEU A 179 -7.35 -2.05 -6.06
C LEU A 179 -6.75 -2.13 -7.46
N GLY A 180 -7.54 -2.58 -8.46
CA GLY A 180 -7.09 -2.66 -9.85
C GLY A 180 -6.51 -1.34 -10.38
N GLN A 181 -7.21 -0.22 -10.15
CA GLN A 181 -6.75 1.11 -10.55
C GLN A 181 -5.43 1.50 -9.88
N LEU A 182 -5.29 1.26 -8.56
CA LEU A 182 -4.08 1.56 -7.81
C LEU A 182 -2.91 0.69 -8.25
N ALA A 183 -3.14 -0.62 -8.34
CA ALA A 183 -2.15 -1.60 -8.75
C ALA A 183 -1.68 -1.35 -10.20
N TYR A 184 -2.61 -0.99 -11.12
CA TYR A 184 -2.26 -0.64 -12.49
C TYR A 184 -1.35 0.59 -12.55
N ALA A 185 -1.69 1.66 -11.84
CA ALA A 185 -0.86 2.86 -11.80
C ALA A 185 0.52 2.60 -11.18
N ALA A 186 0.58 1.74 -10.15
CA ALA A 186 1.83 1.30 -9.55
C ALA A 186 2.65 0.44 -10.53
N ALA A 187 2.01 -0.51 -11.21
CA ALA A 187 2.65 -1.40 -12.17
C ALA A 187 3.28 -0.64 -13.34
N CYS A 188 2.57 0.34 -13.92
CA CYS A 188 3.11 1.22 -14.95
C CYS A 188 4.35 2.00 -14.45
N ALA A 189 4.30 2.55 -13.24
CA ALA A 189 5.43 3.26 -12.64
C ALA A 189 6.61 2.33 -12.32
N TYR A 190 6.35 1.05 -12.10
CA TYR A 190 7.34 0.02 -11.81
C TYR A 190 8.01 -0.53 -13.08
N GLY A 191 7.43 -0.30 -14.28
CA GLY A 191 7.96 -0.73 -15.57
C GLY A 191 7.19 -1.86 -16.23
N VAL A 192 6.03 -2.22 -15.69
CA VAL A 192 5.12 -3.17 -16.32
C VAL A 192 4.50 -2.52 -17.57
N ALA A 193 4.50 -3.23 -18.68
CA ALA A 193 3.83 -2.77 -19.90
C ALA A 193 2.32 -2.58 -19.67
N ALA A 194 1.72 -1.59 -20.34
CA ALA A 194 0.33 -1.22 -20.11
C ALA A 194 -0.67 -2.37 -20.33
N ASP A 195 -0.35 -3.30 -21.25
CA ASP A 195 -1.13 -4.51 -21.50
C ASP A 195 -0.66 -5.73 -20.68
N GLY A 196 0.42 -5.60 -19.88
CA GLY A 196 1.02 -6.68 -19.10
C GLY A 196 1.89 -7.65 -19.87
N ALA A 197 2.25 -7.38 -21.15
CA ALA A 197 2.99 -8.31 -22.00
C ALA A 197 4.32 -8.79 -21.37
N ASN A 198 4.96 -7.98 -20.53
CA ASN A 198 6.20 -8.30 -19.83
C ASN A 198 6.00 -8.80 -18.38
N ALA A 199 4.79 -9.22 -18.01
CA ALA A 199 4.46 -9.61 -16.65
C ALA A 199 3.84 -11.01 -16.54
N LEU A 200 4.01 -11.60 -15.35
CA LEU A 200 3.21 -12.71 -14.84
C LEU A 200 2.15 -12.15 -13.91
N SER A 201 0.93 -12.67 -13.95
CA SER A 201 -0.10 -12.38 -12.97
C SER A 201 -0.42 -13.65 -12.19
N GLN A 202 -0.27 -13.60 -10.86
CA GLN A 202 -0.46 -14.73 -9.96
C GLN A 202 -1.59 -14.45 -8.97
N GLY A 203 -2.47 -15.43 -8.78
CA GLY A 203 -3.57 -15.35 -7.80
C GLY A 203 -4.13 -16.71 -7.43
N ASP A 204 -5.08 -16.69 -6.48
CA ASP A 204 -5.71 -17.87 -5.86
C ASP A 204 -6.82 -18.51 -6.71
N GLY A 205 -7.15 -17.96 -7.85
CA GLY A 205 -8.24 -18.41 -8.70
C GLY A 205 -9.59 -17.73 -8.44
N ALA A 206 -9.67 -16.79 -7.48
CA ALA A 206 -10.90 -16.04 -7.23
C ALA A 206 -11.32 -15.23 -8.48
N PRO A 207 -12.62 -15.20 -8.84
CA PRO A 207 -13.08 -14.52 -10.06
C PRO A 207 -12.68 -13.04 -10.15
N TRP A 208 -12.66 -12.34 -9.01
CA TRP A 208 -12.29 -10.92 -9.00
C TRP A 208 -10.81 -10.69 -9.38
N VAL A 209 -9.92 -11.65 -9.07
CA VAL A 209 -8.49 -11.58 -9.44
C VAL A 209 -8.37 -11.58 -10.96
N TRP A 210 -8.95 -12.57 -11.62
CA TRP A 210 -8.86 -12.72 -13.07
C TRP A 210 -9.61 -11.64 -13.83
N ASN A 211 -10.73 -11.13 -13.27
CA ASN A 211 -11.42 -9.97 -13.85
C ASN A 211 -10.52 -8.73 -13.86
N LEU A 212 -9.76 -8.46 -12.78
CA LEU A 212 -8.80 -7.35 -12.77
C LEU A 212 -7.63 -7.58 -13.74
N VAL A 213 -7.13 -8.81 -13.84
CA VAL A 213 -6.06 -9.14 -14.79
C VAL A 213 -6.51 -8.92 -16.23
N GLN A 214 -7.70 -9.40 -16.57
CA GLN A 214 -8.27 -9.22 -17.92
C GLN A 214 -8.56 -7.73 -18.24
N GLU A 215 -8.96 -6.95 -17.24
CA GLU A 215 -9.24 -5.53 -17.41
C GLU A 215 -7.96 -4.69 -17.59
N HIS A 216 -6.94 -4.97 -16.79
CA HIS A 216 -5.76 -4.11 -16.71
C HIS A 216 -4.52 -4.65 -17.42
N TRP A 217 -4.36 -5.99 -17.49
CA TRP A 217 -3.16 -6.63 -18.04
C TRP A 217 -3.52 -7.85 -18.91
N PRO A 218 -4.31 -7.67 -19.97
CA PRO A 218 -4.84 -8.78 -20.78
C PRO A 218 -3.78 -9.63 -21.48
N ALA A 219 -2.54 -9.13 -21.62
CA ALA A 219 -1.42 -9.87 -22.19
C ALA A 219 -0.49 -10.48 -21.14
N ALA A 220 -0.78 -10.33 -19.85
CA ALA A 220 -0.01 -10.98 -18.79
C ALA A 220 -0.21 -12.50 -18.84
N LEU A 221 0.84 -13.24 -18.48
CA LEU A 221 0.73 -14.69 -18.30
C LEU A 221 0.06 -14.99 -16.94
N GLU A 222 -1.14 -15.56 -16.98
CA GLU A 222 -1.87 -15.97 -15.78
C GLU A 222 -1.26 -17.23 -15.17
N VAL A 223 -1.00 -17.18 -13.86
CA VAL A 223 -0.43 -18.29 -13.08
C VAL A 223 -1.27 -18.49 -11.84
N LEU A 224 -1.79 -19.68 -11.65
CA LEU A 224 -2.49 -20.06 -10.44
C LEU A 224 -1.47 -20.25 -9.30
N ASP A 225 -1.76 -19.72 -8.11
CA ASP A 225 -0.90 -19.89 -6.94
C ASP A 225 -0.76 -21.37 -6.58
N PHE A 226 0.48 -21.81 -6.41
CA PHE A 226 0.80 -23.21 -6.16
C PHE A 226 0.20 -23.71 -4.84
N TYR A 227 0.22 -22.90 -3.79
CA TYR A 227 -0.29 -23.32 -2.47
C TYR A 227 -1.80 -23.49 -2.51
N HIS A 228 -2.54 -22.57 -3.14
CA HIS A 228 -3.99 -22.71 -3.33
C HIS A 228 -4.33 -23.90 -4.21
N LEU A 229 -3.59 -24.14 -5.29
CA LEU A 229 -3.76 -25.36 -6.08
C LEU A 229 -3.55 -26.61 -5.23
N SER A 230 -2.46 -26.65 -4.47
CA SER A 230 -2.14 -27.79 -3.59
C SER A 230 -3.23 -28.02 -2.54
N GLU A 231 -3.78 -26.97 -1.92
CA GLU A 231 -4.89 -27.07 -0.97
C GLU A 231 -6.13 -27.69 -1.62
N HIS A 232 -6.47 -27.26 -2.84
CA HIS A 232 -7.59 -27.84 -3.58
C HIS A 232 -7.37 -29.31 -3.96
N LEU A 233 -6.15 -29.69 -4.36
CA LEU A 233 -5.80 -31.09 -4.63
C LEU A 233 -5.93 -31.94 -3.38
N HIS A 234 -5.43 -31.46 -2.24
CA HIS A 234 -5.58 -32.14 -0.97
C HIS A 234 -7.04 -32.27 -0.52
N ALA A 235 -7.82 -31.21 -0.67
CA ALA A 235 -9.26 -31.24 -0.33
C ALA A 235 -10.03 -32.23 -1.22
N CYS A 236 -9.75 -32.26 -2.52
CA CYS A 236 -10.31 -33.21 -3.45
C CYS A 236 -9.94 -34.64 -3.08
N ALA A 237 -8.68 -34.92 -2.81
CA ALA A 237 -8.21 -36.22 -2.39
C ALA A 237 -8.89 -36.69 -1.09
N GLN A 238 -9.04 -35.83 -0.10
CA GLN A 238 -9.72 -36.13 1.16
C GLN A 238 -11.22 -36.41 0.97
N ALA A 239 -11.87 -35.71 0.06
CA ALA A 239 -13.28 -35.96 -0.26
C ALA A 239 -13.50 -37.32 -0.90
N VAL A 240 -12.54 -37.82 -1.68
CA VAL A 240 -12.64 -39.15 -2.36
C VAL A 240 -12.21 -40.29 -1.46
N TRP A 241 -11.09 -40.16 -0.75
CA TRP A 241 -10.50 -41.29 0.02
C TRP A 241 -10.59 -41.15 1.55
N GLY A 242 -11.23 -40.09 2.03
CA GLY A 242 -11.37 -39.80 3.46
C GLY A 242 -10.22 -38.97 4.02
N VAL A 243 -10.57 -38.17 5.05
CA VAL A 243 -9.64 -37.29 5.73
C VAL A 243 -8.52 -38.10 6.39
N GLY A 244 -7.27 -37.75 6.10
CA GLY A 244 -6.08 -38.36 6.70
C GLY A 244 -5.68 -39.72 6.14
N SER A 245 -6.37 -40.24 5.11
CA SER A 245 -6.03 -41.55 4.49
C SER A 245 -4.67 -41.48 3.77
N GLU A 246 -3.98 -42.62 3.68
CA GLU A 246 -2.71 -42.72 2.93
C GLU A 246 -2.92 -42.50 1.43
N GLN A 247 -4.04 -43.02 0.90
CA GLN A 247 -4.41 -42.86 -0.50
C GLN A 247 -4.59 -41.38 -0.86
N ALA A 248 -5.26 -40.62 -0.01
CA ALA A 248 -5.43 -39.18 -0.24
C ALA A 248 -4.08 -38.44 -0.30
N ARG A 249 -3.18 -38.75 0.67
CA ARG A 249 -1.84 -38.15 0.72
C ARG A 249 -0.97 -38.54 -0.47
N HIS A 250 -1.04 -39.80 -0.88
CA HIS A 250 -0.26 -40.30 -2.03
C HIS A 250 -0.71 -39.61 -3.33
N TRP A 251 -2.02 -39.64 -3.61
CA TRP A 251 -2.58 -39.04 -4.81
C TRP A 251 -2.30 -37.53 -4.91
N ALA A 252 -2.54 -36.78 -3.83
CA ALA A 252 -2.29 -35.33 -3.81
C ALA A 252 -0.83 -34.99 -4.08
N ARG A 253 0.11 -35.82 -3.63
CA ARG A 253 1.54 -35.65 -3.89
C ARG A 253 1.90 -35.99 -5.34
N GLU A 254 1.38 -37.11 -5.86
CA GLU A 254 1.65 -37.55 -7.23
C GLU A 254 1.12 -36.58 -8.31
N VAL A 255 -0.05 -35.95 -8.04
CA VAL A 255 -0.63 -34.96 -8.97
C VAL A 255 -0.02 -33.56 -8.81
N GLY A 256 0.55 -33.24 -7.64
CA GLY A 256 1.18 -31.95 -7.34
C GLY A 256 2.66 -31.85 -7.75
N GLU A 257 3.29 -32.96 -8.17
CA GLU A 257 4.63 -33.02 -8.78
C GLU A 257 4.59 -32.81 -10.30
#